data_8a09ce3d936c1fcd4edc87c6fd0f57f3
#
_entry.id   8a09ce3d936c1fcd4edc87c6fd0f57f3
#
_cell.length_a   1.000
_cell.length_b   1.000
_cell.length_c   1.000
_cell.angle_alpha   90.00
_cell.angle_beta   90.00
_cell.angle_gamma   90.00
#
_symmetry.space_group_name_H-M   'P 1'
#
loop_
_entity.id
_entity.type
_entity.pdbx_description
1 polymer ?
#
loop_
_entity_poly.entity_id
_entity_poly.type
_entity_poly.pdbx_seq_one_letter_code
_entity_poly.pdbx_strand_id
1 'polypeptide(L)'
;MSLTLATAQFAVSADIDANLAAIERLMRQARADGADAVHFPEAALSGYAGVDFGSFEGFDWARLEAATRRVMALAGELGLWTILGSAHPLSEGRKPHNCAYVIDASGA
;
A
#
# COMPACT_ATOMS: atom_id res chain seq x y z
N MET A 1 0.47 26.82 -9.91
CA MET A 1 0.93 25.45 -9.52
C MET A 1 -0.27 24.54 -9.37
N SER A 2 -0.23 23.37 -9.93
CA SER A 2 -1.32 22.40 -9.82
C SER A 2 -0.78 21.07 -9.31
N LEU A 3 -1.64 20.33 -8.63
CA LEU A 3 -1.36 18.98 -8.14
C LEU A 3 -2.31 18.01 -8.84
N THR A 4 -1.75 16.97 -9.44
CA THR A 4 -2.52 15.90 -10.06
C THR A 4 -2.53 14.68 -9.16
N LEU A 5 -3.70 14.32 -8.69
CA LEU A 5 -3.91 13.15 -7.83
C LEU A 5 -4.60 12.04 -8.62
N ALA A 6 -4.02 10.86 -8.62
CA ALA A 6 -4.65 9.66 -9.14
C ALA A 6 -5.29 8.88 -7.99
N THR A 7 -6.51 8.40 -8.18
CA THR A 7 -7.16 7.47 -7.28
C THR A 7 -7.16 6.10 -7.96
N ALA A 8 -6.52 5.14 -7.34
CA ALA A 8 -6.37 3.80 -7.89
C ALA A 8 -7.23 2.80 -7.12
N GLN A 9 -7.89 1.91 -7.83
CA GLN A 9 -8.67 0.82 -7.24
C GLN A 9 -8.37 -0.49 -7.94
N PHE A 10 -8.39 -1.57 -7.19
CA PHE A 10 -8.22 -2.92 -7.69
C PHE A 10 -8.89 -3.91 -6.74
N ALA A 11 -9.02 -5.15 -7.18
CA ALA A 11 -9.58 -6.22 -6.34
C ALA A 11 -8.56 -6.66 -5.29
N VAL A 12 -8.66 -6.08 -4.11
CA VAL A 12 -7.81 -6.42 -2.96
C VAL A 12 -8.13 -7.84 -2.49
N SER A 13 -7.10 -8.60 -2.13
CA SER A 13 -7.23 -9.98 -1.66
C SER A 13 -6.38 -10.25 -0.42
N ALA A 14 -6.42 -11.49 0.07
CA ALA A 14 -5.55 -11.94 1.16
C ALA A 14 -4.10 -12.18 0.69
N ASP A 15 -3.85 -12.20 -0.61
CA ASP A 15 -2.53 -12.45 -1.19
C ASP A 15 -1.73 -11.14 -1.30
N ILE A 16 -0.79 -10.95 -0.36
CA ILE A 16 0.06 -9.75 -0.32
C ILE A 16 0.83 -9.58 -1.63
N ASP A 17 1.34 -10.67 -2.21
CA ASP A 17 2.10 -10.60 -3.46
C ASP A 17 1.24 -10.14 -4.63
N ALA A 18 0.01 -10.62 -4.72
CA ALA A 18 -0.93 -10.18 -5.75
C ALA A 18 -1.32 -8.70 -5.56
N ASN A 19 -1.56 -8.29 -4.32
CA ASN A 19 -1.85 -6.89 -4.00
C ASN A 19 -0.66 -5.99 -4.37
N LEU A 20 0.55 -6.41 -4.03
CA LEU A 20 1.77 -5.67 -4.35
C LEU A 20 1.93 -5.50 -5.86
N ALA A 21 1.73 -6.56 -6.64
CA ALA A 21 1.85 -6.51 -8.09
C ALA A 21 0.85 -5.51 -8.70
N ALA A 22 -0.39 -5.50 -8.21
CA ALA A 22 -1.41 -4.55 -8.66
C ALA A 22 -1.02 -3.10 -8.28
N ILE A 23 -0.53 -2.90 -7.06
CA ILE A 23 -0.11 -1.58 -6.58
C ILE A 23 1.05 -1.05 -7.43
N GLU A 24 2.08 -1.87 -7.68
CA GLU A 24 3.22 -1.46 -8.50
C GLU A 24 2.78 -1.07 -9.92
N ARG A 25 1.93 -1.87 -10.53
CA ARG A 25 1.40 -1.58 -11.87
C ARG A 25 0.66 -0.25 -11.91
N LEU A 26 -0.20 -0.02 -10.93
CA LEU A 26 -1.00 1.21 -10.86
C LEU A 26 -0.17 2.44 -10.51
N MET A 27 0.89 2.29 -9.69
CA MET A 27 1.83 3.37 -9.42
C MET A 27 2.54 3.80 -10.70
N ARG A 28 3.03 2.85 -11.49
CA ARG A 28 3.71 3.14 -12.75
C ARG A 28 2.77 3.82 -13.74
N GLN A 29 1.52 3.34 -13.82
CA GLN A 29 0.52 3.95 -14.68
C GLN A 29 0.18 5.37 -14.24
N ALA A 30 -0.02 5.60 -12.96
CA ALA A 30 -0.31 6.93 -12.42
C ALA A 30 0.80 7.92 -12.78
N ARG A 31 2.06 7.51 -12.62
CA ARG A 31 3.19 8.38 -12.97
C ARG A 31 3.26 8.63 -14.48
N ALA A 32 3.04 7.61 -15.31
CA ALA A 32 3.02 7.76 -16.76
C ALA A 32 1.91 8.72 -17.21
N ASP A 33 0.79 8.75 -16.50
CA ASP A 33 -0.34 9.64 -16.77
C ASP A 33 -0.14 11.06 -16.20
N GLY A 34 0.99 11.33 -15.57
CA GLY A 34 1.34 12.66 -15.08
C GLY A 34 0.89 12.96 -13.65
N ALA A 35 0.50 11.95 -12.88
CA ALA A 35 0.12 12.16 -11.49
C ALA A 35 1.32 12.53 -10.62
N ASP A 36 1.10 13.42 -9.65
CA ASP A 36 2.08 13.78 -8.61
C ASP A 36 1.91 12.89 -7.38
N ALA A 37 0.72 12.39 -7.17
CA ALA A 37 0.39 11.50 -6.06
C ALA A 37 -0.62 10.45 -6.50
N VAL A 38 -0.57 9.28 -5.85
CA VAL A 38 -1.55 8.20 -6.04
C VAL A 38 -2.12 7.79 -4.68
N HIS A 39 -3.42 7.59 -4.64
CA HIS A 39 -4.15 7.16 -3.44
C HIS A 39 -4.77 5.79 -3.67
N PHE A 40 -4.41 4.84 -2.83
CA PHE A 40 -4.92 3.47 -2.85
C PHE A 40 -6.04 3.27 -1.84
N PRO A 41 -6.89 2.23 -2.02
CA PRO A 41 -7.98 1.97 -1.10
C PRO A 41 -7.49 1.50 0.27
N GLU A 42 -8.43 1.50 1.23
CA GLU A 42 -8.21 0.96 2.57
C GLU A 42 -7.71 -0.48 2.49
N ALA A 43 -6.70 -0.81 3.31
CA ALA A 43 -6.10 -2.14 3.39
C ALA A 43 -5.59 -2.70 2.06
N ALA A 44 -5.21 -1.84 1.11
CA ALA A 44 -4.84 -2.25 -0.24
C ALA A 44 -3.70 -3.26 -0.28
N LEU A 45 -2.66 -3.08 0.55
CA LEU A 45 -1.51 -3.98 0.53
C LEU A 45 -1.74 -5.23 1.35
N SER A 46 -2.30 -5.10 2.54
CA SER A 46 -2.46 -6.20 3.49
C SER A 46 -3.66 -7.10 3.23
N GLY A 47 -4.71 -6.58 2.57
CA GLY A 47 -6.03 -7.16 2.66
C GLY A 47 -6.72 -6.74 3.96
N TYR A 48 -8.01 -6.94 4.06
CA TYR A 48 -8.84 -6.50 5.18
C TYR A 48 -9.25 -7.68 6.05
N ALA A 49 -8.84 -7.66 7.31
CA ALA A 49 -9.21 -8.71 8.27
C ALA A 49 -10.73 -8.75 8.44
N GLY A 50 -11.30 -9.94 8.40
CA GLY A 50 -12.75 -10.14 8.45
C GLY A 50 -13.43 -10.07 7.10
N VAL A 51 -12.74 -9.67 6.04
CA VAL A 51 -13.26 -9.60 4.67
C VAL A 51 -12.42 -10.47 3.74
N ASP A 52 -11.13 -10.15 3.59
CA ASP A 52 -10.23 -10.87 2.68
C ASP A 52 -9.62 -12.11 3.35
N PHE A 53 -9.46 -12.06 4.68
CA PHE A 53 -9.01 -13.18 5.51
C PHE A 53 -9.69 -13.09 6.88
N GLY A 54 -9.62 -14.17 7.68
CA GLY A 54 -10.37 -14.26 8.94
C GLY A 54 -9.87 -13.30 10.01
N SER A 55 -8.61 -13.45 10.40
CA SER A 55 -7.99 -12.65 11.47
C SER A 55 -6.49 -12.53 11.21
N PHE A 56 -5.82 -11.72 12.04
CA PHE A 56 -4.36 -11.57 11.96
C PHE A 56 -3.58 -12.72 12.62
N GLU A 57 -4.28 -13.74 13.15
CA GLU A 57 -3.60 -14.90 13.69
C GLU A 57 -2.81 -15.61 12.58
N GLY A 58 -1.50 -15.81 12.81
CA GLY A 58 -0.63 -16.42 11.82
C GLY A 58 -0.31 -15.53 10.62
N PHE A 59 -0.65 -14.26 10.67
CA PHE A 59 -0.42 -13.34 9.56
C PHE A 59 1.09 -13.13 9.32
N ASP A 60 1.49 -13.12 8.05
CA ASP A 60 2.90 -12.97 7.66
C ASP A 60 3.32 -11.49 7.67
N TRP A 61 3.64 -10.98 8.85
CA TRP A 61 4.05 -9.59 9.04
C TRP A 61 5.39 -9.28 8.36
N ALA A 62 6.31 -10.24 8.31
CA ALA A 62 7.59 -10.05 7.64
C ALA A 62 7.39 -9.83 6.14
N ARG A 63 6.47 -10.56 5.53
CA ARG A 63 6.13 -10.40 4.12
C ARG A 63 5.49 -9.04 3.86
N LEU A 64 4.59 -8.60 4.73
CA LEU A 64 3.95 -7.30 4.61
C LEU A 64 4.98 -6.17 4.74
N GLU A 65 5.91 -6.27 5.67
CA GLU A 65 6.98 -5.27 5.82
C GLU A 65 7.85 -5.20 4.57
N ALA A 66 8.26 -6.34 4.02
CA ALA A 66 9.05 -6.37 2.79
C ALA A 66 8.30 -5.73 1.62
N ALA A 67 7.00 -6.02 1.48
CA ALA A 67 6.16 -5.42 0.46
C ALA A 67 6.02 -3.91 0.65
N THR A 68 5.85 -3.45 1.88
CA THR A 68 5.79 -2.02 2.21
C THR A 68 7.07 -1.30 1.78
N ARG A 69 8.22 -1.87 2.09
CA ARG A 69 9.53 -1.31 1.70
C ARG A 69 9.68 -1.26 0.19
N ARG A 70 9.15 -2.26 -0.52
CA ARG A 70 9.16 -2.27 -1.99
C ARG A 70 8.33 -1.13 -2.55
N VAL A 71 7.15 -0.85 -1.99
CA VAL A 71 6.32 0.29 -2.40
C VAL A 71 7.05 1.61 -2.15
N MET A 72 7.71 1.74 -1.00
CA MET A 72 8.50 2.93 -0.67
C MET A 72 9.63 3.15 -1.68
N ALA A 73 10.36 2.09 -2.01
CA ALA A 73 11.44 2.17 -3.00
C ALA A 73 10.91 2.60 -4.36
N LEU A 74 9.78 2.04 -4.80
CA LEU A 74 9.18 2.40 -6.09
C LEU A 74 8.68 3.85 -6.09
N ALA A 75 8.09 4.30 -5.00
CA ALA A 75 7.67 5.70 -4.86
C ALA A 75 8.85 6.65 -5.07
N GLY A 76 9.99 6.33 -4.47
CA GLY A 76 11.23 7.10 -4.66
C GLY A 76 11.75 7.05 -6.09
N GLU A 77 11.75 5.87 -6.72
CA GLU A 77 12.18 5.72 -8.12
C GLU A 77 11.31 6.54 -9.07
N LEU A 78 10.00 6.55 -8.84
CA LEU A 78 9.05 7.27 -9.69
C LEU A 78 8.91 8.75 -9.34
N GLY A 79 9.40 9.18 -8.18
CA GLY A 79 9.16 10.53 -7.68
C GLY A 79 7.66 10.77 -7.42
N LEU A 80 6.96 9.76 -6.90
CA LEU A 80 5.50 9.75 -6.79
C LEU A 80 5.10 9.66 -5.32
N TRP A 81 4.39 10.67 -4.81
CA TRP A 81 3.75 10.57 -3.50
C TRP A 81 2.74 9.43 -3.54
N THR A 82 2.77 8.57 -2.54
CA THR A 82 1.92 7.38 -2.49
C THR A 82 1.22 7.30 -1.14
N ILE A 83 -0.11 7.24 -1.16
CA ILE A 83 -0.93 7.04 0.02
C ILE A 83 -1.40 5.59 -0.02
N LEU A 84 -0.84 4.77 0.88
CA LEU A 84 -0.97 3.32 0.85
C LEU A 84 -1.78 2.81 2.03
N GLY A 85 -2.96 2.26 1.75
CA GLY A 85 -3.76 1.57 2.77
C GLY A 85 -3.14 0.23 3.13
N SER A 86 -3.05 -0.08 4.42
CA SER A 86 -2.46 -1.33 4.90
C SER A 86 -2.82 -1.57 6.37
N ALA A 87 -2.19 -2.57 6.97
CA ALA A 87 -2.25 -2.85 8.40
C ALA A 87 -0.88 -2.60 9.02
N HIS A 88 -0.86 -2.07 10.22
CA HIS A 88 0.39 -1.82 10.95
C HIS A 88 0.40 -2.59 12.26
N PRO A 89 1.39 -3.48 12.48
CA PRO A 89 1.46 -4.22 13.72
C PRO A 89 1.81 -3.31 14.89
N LEU A 90 1.17 -3.55 16.02
CA LEU A 90 1.49 -2.89 17.28
C LEU A 90 2.25 -3.86 18.17
N SER A 91 2.54 -3.44 19.41
CA SER A 91 3.17 -4.30 20.40
C SER A 91 2.34 -5.55 20.67
N GLU A 92 2.99 -6.59 21.16
CA GLU A 92 2.36 -7.87 21.48
C GLU A 92 1.10 -7.71 22.31
N GLY A 93 0.06 -8.47 21.95
CA GLY A 93 -1.23 -8.44 22.64
C GLY A 93 -2.16 -7.31 22.20
N ARG A 94 -1.74 -6.43 21.29
CA ARG A 94 -2.57 -5.34 20.78
C ARG A 94 -3.01 -5.62 19.35
N LYS A 95 -4.24 -5.22 19.02
CA LYS A 95 -4.75 -5.33 17.65
C LYS A 95 -3.93 -4.46 16.71
N PRO A 96 -3.58 -4.96 15.51
CA PRO A 96 -2.97 -4.13 14.49
C PRO A 96 -3.87 -2.96 14.09
N HIS A 97 -3.25 -1.84 13.74
CA HIS A 97 -3.98 -0.70 13.20
C HIS A 97 -4.27 -0.89 11.72
N ASN A 98 -5.48 -0.54 11.32
CA ASN A 98 -5.78 -0.20 9.94
C ASN A 98 -5.22 1.19 9.71
N CYS A 99 -4.36 1.36 8.74
CA CYS A 99 -3.62 2.62 8.55
C CYS A 99 -3.53 3.03 7.09
N ALA A 100 -3.14 4.27 6.89
CA ALA A 100 -2.68 4.75 5.61
C ALA A 100 -1.27 5.30 5.79
N TYR A 101 -0.31 4.73 5.09
CA TYR A 101 1.04 5.28 5.03
C TYR A 101 1.07 6.40 4.00
N VAL A 102 1.67 7.52 4.36
CA VAL A 102 1.93 8.60 3.42
C VAL A 102 3.42 8.57 3.10
N ILE A 103 3.73 8.16 1.87
CA ILE A 103 5.09 8.00 1.39
C ILE A 103 5.40 9.15 0.45
N ASP A 104 6.42 9.93 0.74
CA ASP A 104 6.76 11.07 -0.09
C ASP A 104 7.49 10.68 -1.39
N ALA A 105 7.74 11.65 -2.25
CA ALA A 105 8.36 11.41 -3.55
C ALA A 105 9.83 10.96 -3.47
N SER A 106 10.44 10.97 -2.28
CA SER A 106 11.79 10.41 -2.06
C SER A 106 11.73 8.95 -1.61
N GLY A 107 10.55 8.42 -1.32
CA GLY A 107 10.38 7.06 -0.81
C GLY A 107 10.42 6.96 0.71
N ALA A 108 10.24 8.07 1.38
CA ALA A 108 10.29 8.10 2.84
C ALA A 108 8.91 8.05 3.49
#